data_9ef28c1a7f9248b14df971045b75c1f4
#
_entry.id   9ef28c1a7f9248b14df971045b75c1f4
#
_cell.length_a   1.000
_cell.length_b   1.000
_cell.length_c   1.000
_cell.angle_alpha   90.00
_cell.angle_beta   90.00
_cell.angle_gamma   90.00
#
_symmetry.space_group_name_H-M   'P 1'
#
loop_
_entity.id
_entity.type
_entity.pdbx_description
1 polymer ?
#
loop_
_entity_poly.entity_id
_entity_poly.type
_entity_poly.pdbx_seq_one_letter_code
_entity_poly.pdbx_strand_id
1 'polypeptide(L)'
;MIDDDSRSRLVRRFGDDVTAWIDALPGLIATLTARWGLTVVTLAPGGTGVTFLCTNAVLKVTPDHDVAALEARALTAWAGTPAMVDVLDTDLARGALLLEKIDPGTPAPDPARVLPHLHTANPAGFPPLRDRVDFLFETVLTRRTGIYYATEHHRARKLAEDDVDQVLLHGDMHPGNVLQGPDGPKAIDPRAHVGDPAFDWMDLVHAGHDLHGADVDLDRVHEWLTAFKPFYG
;
A
#
# COMPACT_ATOMS: atom_id res chain seq x y z
N MET A 1 0.87 19.50 13.09
CA MET A 1 -0.13 18.83 13.96
C MET A 1 -1.10 18.12 13.03
N ILE A 2 -1.53 16.91 13.34
CA ILE A 2 -2.53 16.22 12.51
C ILE A 2 -3.89 16.86 12.71
N ASP A 3 -4.74 16.80 11.69
CA ASP A 3 -6.12 17.26 11.73
C ASP A 3 -7.05 16.25 12.44
N ASP A 4 -8.27 16.67 12.75
CA ASP A 4 -9.26 15.86 13.46
C ASP A 4 -9.70 14.64 12.65
N ASP A 5 -9.70 14.74 11.31
CA ASP A 5 -10.02 13.64 10.42
C ASP A 5 -8.95 12.54 10.49
N SER A 6 -7.67 12.92 10.48
CA SER A 6 -6.54 11.99 10.65
C SER A 6 -6.58 11.33 12.03
N ARG A 7 -6.86 12.10 13.09
CA ARG A 7 -7.05 11.56 14.44
C ARG A 7 -8.18 10.51 14.46
N SER A 8 -9.34 10.88 13.92
CA SER A 8 -10.51 10.00 13.90
C SER A 8 -10.27 8.72 13.09
N ARG A 9 -9.51 8.78 11.97
CA ARG A 9 -9.13 7.61 11.19
C ARG A 9 -8.22 6.66 11.97
N LEU A 10 -7.22 7.20 12.67
CA LEU A 10 -6.28 6.40 13.48
C LEU A 10 -7.01 5.71 14.63
N VAL A 11 -7.86 6.42 15.37
CA VAL A 11 -8.67 5.83 16.46
C VAL A 11 -9.59 4.73 15.91
N ARG A 12 -10.26 4.97 14.80
CA ARG A 12 -11.14 3.97 14.15
C ARG A 12 -10.38 2.73 13.72
N ARG A 13 -9.11 2.88 13.30
CA ARG A 13 -8.27 1.76 12.85
C ARG A 13 -7.64 0.98 13.99
N PHE A 14 -7.06 1.67 14.97
CA PHE A 14 -6.23 1.07 16.02
C PHE A 14 -6.91 1.00 17.39
N GLY A 15 -8.10 1.60 17.55
CA GLY A 15 -8.76 1.72 18.84
C GLY A 15 -8.25 2.89 19.66
N ASP A 16 -8.78 3.05 20.88
CA ASP A 16 -8.46 4.18 21.75
C ASP A 16 -7.00 4.18 22.25
N ASP A 17 -6.35 3.03 22.25
CA ASP A 17 -4.95 2.86 22.68
C ASP A 17 -3.97 3.68 21.83
N VAL A 18 -4.33 4.01 20.58
CA VAL A 18 -3.52 4.86 19.71
C VAL A 18 -3.44 6.31 20.16
N THR A 19 -4.31 6.75 21.05
CA THR A 19 -4.39 8.15 21.51
C THR A 19 -3.07 8.62 22.11
N ALA A 20 -2.43 7.81 22.94
CA ALA A 20 -1.12 8.13 23.53
C ALA A 20 -0.04 8.35 22.46
N TRP A 21 -0.02 7.54 21.40
CA TRP A 21 0.89 7.70 20.27
C TRP A 21 0.58 9.00 19.51
N ILE A 22 -0.70 9.30 19.26
CA ILE A 22 -1.11 10.55 18.60
C ILE A 22 -0.66 11.78 19.41
N ASP A 23 -0.80 11.74 20.72
CA ASP A 23 -0.42 12.86 21.60
C ASP A 23 1.12 13.03 21.66
N ALA A 24 1.88 11.94 21.50
CA ALA A 24 3.35 11.96 21.40
C ALA A 24 3.87 12.34 20.00
N LEU A 25 3.01 12.32 18.97
CA LEU A 25 3.40 12.52 17.57
C LEU A 25 4.16 13.84 17.31
N PRO A 26 3.80 15.01 17.89
CA PRO A 26 4.56 16.24 17.69
C PRO A 26 6.04 16.12 18.09
N GLY A 27 6.35 15.47 19.21
CA GLY A 27 7.71 15.22 19.67
C GLY A 27 8.45 14.21 18.80
N LEU A 28 7.75 13.17 18.33
CA LEU A 28 8.29 12.20 17.39
C LEU A 28 8.68 12.87 16.07
N ILE A 29 7.81 13.69 15.50
CA ILE A 29 8.09 14.42 14.25
C ILE A 29 9.24 15.40 14.42
N ALA A 30 9.29 16.14 15.52
CA ALA A 30 10.41 17.03 15.81
C ALA A 30 11.75 16.28 15.84
N THR A 31 11.78 15.09 16.46
CA THR A 31 12.96 14.23 16.53
C THR A 31 13.39 13.74 15.13
N LEU A 32 12.44 13.23 14.32
CA LEU A 32 12.71 12.67 13.00
C LEU A 32 13.10 13.76 11.99
N THR A 33 12.44 14.92 12.03
CA THR A 33 12.79 16.06 11.16
C THR A 33 14.18 16.62 11.49
N ALA A 34 14.54 16.68 12.76
CA ALA A 34 15.90 17.07 13.16
C ALA A 34 16.96 16.05 12.71
N ARG A 35 16.69 14.74 12.88
CA ARG A 35 17.57 13.65 12.46
C ARG A 35 17.86 13.68 10.96
N TRP A 36 16.84 13.90 10.15
CA TRP A 36 16.92 13.81 8.68
C TRP A 36 17.01 15.18 7.98
N GLY A 37 17.11 16.29 8.73
CA GLY A 37 17.22 17.63 8.17
C GLY A 37 15.99 18.04 7.35
N LEU A 38 14.78 17.65 7.77
CA LEU A 38 13.56 17.84 7.01
C LEU A 38 12.84 19.14 7.38
N THR A 39 12.20 19.74 6.37
CA THR A 39 11.21 20.80 6.55
C THR A 39 9.85 20.28 6.09
N VAL A 40 8.92 20.14 7.02
CA VAL A 40 7.54 19.72 6.72
C VAL A 40 6.80 20.83 5.99
N VAL A 41 6.15 20.49 4.87
CA VAL A 41 5.34 21.42 4.06
C VAL A 41 3.87 21.23 4.35
N THR A 42 3.37 19.96 4.28
CA THR A 42 1.96 19.64 4.51
C THR A 42 1.76 18.18 4.88
N LEU A 43 0.54 17.82 5.25
CA LEU A 43 0.10 16.45 5.41
C LEU A 43 -0.42 15.90 4.08
N ALA A 44 -0.15 14.62 3.83
CA ALA A 44 -0.82 13.87 2.77
C ALA A 44 -1.89 12.93 3.38
N PRO A 45 -2.94 12.60 2.61
CA PRO A 45 -3.88 11.56 3.02
C PRO A 45 -3.15 10.24 3.29
N GLY A 46 -3.57 9.51 4.31
CA GLY A 46 -2.99 8.20 4.64
C GLY A 46 -3.96 7.34 5.43
N GLY A 47 -3.87 6.01 5.28
CA GLY A 47 -4.79 5.05 5.93
C GLY A 47 -4.25 4.39 7.20
N THR A 48 -2.95 4.09 7.23
CA THR A 48 -2.32 3.27 8.29
C THR A 48 -1.36 4.03 9.19
N GLY A 49 -1.21 5.32 8.95
CA GLY A 49 -0.29 6.19 9.69
C GLY A 49 -0.51 7.64 9.29
N VAL A 50 0.52 8.44 9.46
CA VAL A 50 0.55 9.85 9.07
C VAL A 50 1.70 10.07 8.10
N THR A 51 1.40 10.72 6.99
CA THR A 51 2.37 11.02 5.93
C THR A 51 2.58 12.52 5.86
N PHE A 52 3.83 12.94 5.98
CA PHE A 52 4.25 14.34 5.89
C PHE A 52 5.01 14.56 4.59
N LEU A 53 4.49 15.43 3.73
CA LEU A 53 5.24 15.92 2.59
C LEU A 53 6.26 16.96 3.09
N CYS A 54 7.52 16.66 2.89
CA CYS A 54 8.64 17.55 3.19
C CYS A 54 9.15 18.23 1.91
N THR A 55 10.08 19.16 2.05
CA THR A 55 10.66 19.87 0.89
C THR A 55 11.25 18.88 -0.12
N ASN A 56 12.07 17.93 0.34
CA ASN A 56 12.87 17.05 -0.52
C ASN A 56 12.54 15.56 -0.35
N ALA A 57 11.62 15.20 0.56
CA ALA A 57 11.32 13.81 0.90
C ALA A 57 9.88 13.68 1.40
N VAL A 58 9.46 12.44 1.60
CA VAL A 58 8.21 12.10 2.28
C VAL A 58 8.56 11.36 3.57
N LEU A 59 8.04 11.86 4.70
CA LEU A 59 8.16 11.21 6.01
C LEU A 59 6.85 10.49 6.33
N LYS A 60 6.89 9.17 6.43
CA LYS A 60 5.76 8.33 6.80
C LYS A 60 5.99 7.76 8.20
N VAL A 61 5.01 7.87 9.10
CA VAL A 61 5.06 7.30 10.44
C VAL A 61 3.79 6.54 10.76
N THR A 62 3.92 5.40 11.43
CA THR A 62 2.79 4.54 11.85
C THR A 62 2.99 4.04 13.27
N PRO A 63 1.91 3.88 14.08
CA PRO A 63 2.01 3.22 15.38
C PRO A 63 2.27 1.71 15.27
N ASP A 64 2.04 1.13 14.10
CA ASP A 64 2.23 -0.30 13.81
C ASP A 64 3.61 -0.54 13.21
N HIS A 65 4.56 -0.95 14.05
CA HIS A 65 5.95 -1.16 13.66
C HIS A 65 6.12 -2.34 12.70
N ASP A 66 5.26 -3.35 12.77
CA ASP A 66 5.30 -4.51 11.86
C ASP A 66 4.88 -4.10 10.45
N VAL A 67 3.89 -3.22 10.34
CA VAL A 67 3.50 -2.61 9.05
C VAL A 67 4.66 -1.79 8.47
N ALA A 68 5.33 -0.96 9.28
CA ALA A 68 6.48 -0.20 8.82
C ALA A 68 7.63 -1.11 8.36
N ALA A 69 7.91 -2.18 9.11
CA ALA A 69 8.97 -3.13 8.78
C ALA A 69 8.66 -3.91 7.49
N LEU A 70 7.42 -4.35 7.31
CA LEU A 70 6.99 -5.04 6.09
C LEU A 70 7.08 -4.12 4.87
N GLU A 71 6.63 -2.88 4.99
CA GLU A 71 6.72 -1.88 3.92
C GLU A 71 8.18 -1.56 3.57
N ALA A 72 9.05 -1.32 4.56
CA ALA A 72 10.48 -1.09 4.33
C ALA A 72 11.16 -2.27 3.60
N ARG A 73 10.82 -3.51 4.00
CA ARG A 73 11.33 -4.72 3.36
C ARG A 73 10.86 -4.82 1.92
N ALA A 74 9.59 -4.52 1.65
CA ALA A 74 9.02 -4.52 0.31
C ALA A 74 9.72 -3.50 -0.60
N LEU A 75 9.84 -2.26 -0.15
CA LEU A 75 10.55 -1.21 -0.88
C LEU A 75 12.01 -1.58 -1.16
N THR A 76 12.67 -2.26 -0.20
CA THR A 76 14.04 -2.77 -0.40
C THR A 76 14.09 -3.88 -1.46
N ALA A 77 13.08 -4.76 -1.53
CA ALA A 77 13.02 -5.81 -2.55
C ALA A 77 12.84 -5.24 -3.96
N TRP A 78 12.22 -4.08 -4.09
CA TRP A 78 12.07 -3.34 -5.36
C TRP A 78 13.12 -2.25 -5.57
N ALA A 79 14.16 -2.17 -4.71
CA ALA A 79 15.20 -1.15 -4.84
C ALA A 79 15.84 -1.16 -6.24
N GLY A 80 15.97 0.01 -6.86
CA GLY A 80 16.49 0.17 -8.21
C GLY A 80 15.49 -0.08 -9.34
N THR A 81 14.25 -0.47 -9.02
CA THR A 81 13.15 -0.53 -9.99
C THR A 81 12.61 0.89 -10.23
N PRO A 82 12.55 1.37 -11.47
CA PRO A 82 12.06 2.73 -11.74
C PRO A 82 10.56 2.88 -11.44
N ALA A 83 9.84 1.77 -11.26
CA ALA A 83 8.40 1.71 -11.06
C ALA A 83 7.95 1.75 -9.59
N MET A 84 8.87 1.86 -8.64
CA MET A 84 8.57 1.93 -7.20
C MET A 84 9.25 3.14 -6.57
N VAL A 85 8.60 3.73 -5.57
CA VAL A 85 9.19 4.79 -4.74
C VAL A 85 10.41 4.24 -3.97
N ASP A 86 11.49 5.02 -3.90
CA ASP A 86 12.69 4.63 -3.16
C ASP A 86 12.55 4.91 -1.66
N VAL A 87 13.05 3.97 -0.84
CA VAL A 87 13.28 4.22 0.58
C VAL A 87 14.66 4.85 0.76
N LEU A 88 14.70 6.04 1.37
CA LEU A 88 15.93 6.81 1.59
C LEU A 88 16.59 6.45 2.93
N ASP A 89 15.79 6.27 3.99
CA ASP A 89 16.22 5.83 5.31
C ASP A 89 15.04 5.31 6.13
N THR A 90 15.31 4.66 7.24
CA THR A 90 14.27 4.12 8.14
C THR A 90 14.62 4.34 9.61
N ASP A 91 13.59 4.47 10.45
CA ASP A 91 13.67 4.33 11.90
C ASP A 91 12.55 3.39 12.36
N LEU A 92 12.75 2.07 12.14
CA LEU A 92 11.72 1.06 12.40
C LEU A 92 11.35 0.96 13.87
N ALA A 93 12.28 1.31 14.79
CA ALA A 93 12.00 1.38 16.22
C ALA A 93 10.97 2.47 16.56
N ARG A 94 10.78 3.43 15.66
CA ARG A 94 9.78 4.50 15.77
C ARG A 94 8.67 4.39 14.72
N GLY A 95 8.62 3.30 13.96
CA GLY A 95 7.64 3.09 12.90
C GLY A 95 7.75 4.12 11.76
N ALA A 96 8.96 4.60 11.46
CA ALA A 96 9.19 5.68 10.51
C ALA A 96 9.95 5.24 9.27
N LEU A 97 9.51 5.75 8.11
CA LEU A 97 10.16 5.62 6.81
C LEU A 97 10.40 7.00 6.21
N LEU A 98 11.58 7.20 5.67
CA LEU A 98 11.91 8.35 4.83
C LEU A 98 11.93 7.88 3.39
N LEU A 99 11.05 8.45 2.57
CA LEU A 99 10.84 8.04 1.20
C LEU A 99 11.22 9.16 0.22
N GLU A 100 11.55 8.77 -1.00
CA GLU A 100 11.68 9.69 -2.13
C GLU A 100 10.41 10.54 -2.26
N LYS A 101 10.58 11.80 -2.59
CA LYS A 101 9.48 12.66 -3.01
C LYS A 101 9.32 12.59 -4.52
N ILE A 102 8.23 12.02 -4.96
CA ILE A 102 7.89 11.98 -6.39
C ILE A 102 7.39 13.38 -6.81
N ASP A 103 7.97 13.93 -7.86
CA ASP A 103 7.61 15.22 -8.43
C ASP A 103 7.27 15.03 -9.93
N PRO A 104 6.12 15.50 -10.43
CA PRO A 104 5.09 16.32 -9.79
C PRO A 104 4.21 15.56 -8.77
N GLY A 105 4.27 14.22 -8.70
CA GLY A 105 3.50 13.43 -7.74
C GLY A 105 1.98 13.49 -7.93
N THR A 106 1.52 13.82 -9.14
CA THR A 106 0.11 13.74 -9.53
C THR A 106 -0.29 12.30 -9.80
N PRO A 107 -1.59 11.94 -9.77
CA PRO A 107 -2.03 10.61 -10.19
C PRO A 107 -1.49 10.27 -11.59
N ALA A 108 -0.93 9.06 -11.73
CA ALA A 108 -0.39 8.63 -13.01
C ALA A 108 -1.52 8.37 -14.02
N PRO A 109 -1.39 8.84 -15.28
CA PRO A 109 -2.38 8.56 -16.31
C PRO A 109 -2.43 7.07 -16.68
N ASP A 110 -1.29 6.39 -16.58
CA ASP A 110 -1.11 5.00 -16.97
C ASP A 110 -0.57 4.15 -15.80
N PRO A 111 -1.35 3.91 -14.74
CA PRO A 111 -0.88 3.21 -13.53
C PRO A 111 -0.50 1.76 -13.79
N ALA A 112 -1.08 1.11 -14.79
CA ALA A 112 -0.81 -0.29 -15.14
C ALA A 112 0.65 -0.56 -15.55
N ARG A 113 1.38 0.46 -16.01
CA ARG A 113 2.77 0.31 -16.50
C ARG A 113 3.78 -0.07 -15.42
N VAL A 114 3.44 0.08 -14.14
CA VAL A 114 4.35 -0.29 -13.03
C VAL A 114 4.41 -1.81 -12.82
N LEU A 115 3.28 -2.54 -13.00
CA LEU A 115 3.14 -3.94 -12.60
C LEU A 115 4.14 -4.91 -13.23
N PRO A 116 4.41 -4.85 -14.56
CA PRO A 116 5.40 -5.74 -15.17
C PRO A 116 6.80 -5.61 -14.54
N HIS A 117 7.14 -4.44 -14.02
CA HIS A 117 8.42 -4.20 -13.33
C HIS A 117 8.39 -4.70 -11.89
N LEU A 118 7.25 -4.57 -11.19
CA LEU A 118 7.12 -5.00 -9.79
C LEU A 118 7.11 -6.52 -9.65
N HIS A 119 6.43 -7.22 -10.56
CA HIS A 119 6.30 -8.68 -10.53
C HIS A 119 7.60 -9.44 -10.83
N THR A 120 8.71 -8.76 -11.15
CA THR A 120 10.02 -9.38 -11.34
C THR A 120 10.84 -9.54 -10.06
N ALA A 121 10.42 -8.92 -8.96
CA ALA A 121 11.13 -8.98 -7.70
C ALA A 121 11.03 -10.35 -7.03
N ASN A 122 12.06 -10.69 -6.23
CA ASN A 122 12.09 -11.97 -5.51
C ASN A 122 11.01 -12.00 -4.41
N PRO A 123 10.04 -12.95 -4.47
CA PRO A 123 8.96 -13.04 -3.50
C PRO A 123 9.36 -13.67 -2.16
N ALA A 124 10.58 -14.21 -2.02
CA ALA A 124 10.98 -14.99 -0.85
C ALA A 124 10.86 -14.21 0.47
N GLY A 125 10.25 -14.85 1.45
CA GLY A 125 10.12 -14.32 2.81
C GLY A 125 8.95 -13.36 3.03
N PHE A 126 8.14 -13.07 2.03
CA PHE A 126 6.90 -12.30 2.21
C PHE A 126 5.71 -13.19 2.58
N PRO A 127 4.70 -12.65 3.29
CA PRO A 127 3.51 -13.40 3.66
C PRO A 127 2.71 -13.83 2.40
N PRO A 128 1.96 -14.94 2.47
CA PRO A 128 1.15 -15.39 1.34
C PRO A 128 -0.07 -14.48 1.13
N LEU A 129 -0.54 -14.36 -0.12
CA LEU A 129 -1.70 -13.57 -0.50
C LEU A 129 -2.97 -13.92 0.29
N ARG A 130 -3.12 -15.18 0.71
CA ARG A 130 -4.22 -15.62 1.56
C ARG A 130 -4.36 -14.76 2.82
N ASP A 131 -3.26 -14.40 3.47
CA ASP A 131 -3.29 -13.59 4.71
C ASP A 131 -3.82 -12.17 4.42
N ARG A 132 -3.50 -11.61 3.24
CA ARG A 132 -4.06 -10.34 2.78
C ARG A 132 -5.56 -10.44 2.52
N VAL A 133 -6.00 -11.51 1.85
CA VAL A 133 -7.42 -11.78 1.58
C VAL A 133 -8.20 -11.89 2.88
N ASP A 134 -7.72 -12.67 3.84
CA ASP A 134 -8.35 -12.82 5.14
C ASP A 134 -8.48 -11.46 5.85
N PHE A 135 -7.42 -10.67 5.91
CA PHE A 135 -7.45 -9.33 6.49
C PHE A 135 -8.47 -8.39 5.81
N LEU A 136 -8.53 -8.42 4.47
CA LEU A 136 -9.45 -7.57 3.72
C LEU A 136 -10.91 -7.92 4.02
N PHE A 137 -11.29 -9.19 4.01
CA PHE A 137 -12.67 -9.62 4.26
C PHE A 137 -13.07 -9.55 5.74
N GLU A 138 -12.25 -10.10 6.63
CA GLU A 138 -12.57 -10.20 8.06
C GLU A 138 -12.49 -8.87 8.78
N THR A 139 -11.57 -8.01 8.35
CA THR A 139 -11.31 -6.75 9.04
C THR A 139 -11.83 -5.54 8.25
N VAL A 140 -11.34 -5.33 7.03
CA VAL A 140 -11.62 -4.08 6.30
C VAL A 140 -13.08 -4.03 5.85
N LEU A 141 -13.55 -5.05 5.14
CA LEU A 141 -14.90 -5.08 4.59
C LEU A 141 -15.94 -5.19 5.70
N THR A 142 -15.73 -6.07 6.68
CA THR A 142 -16.64 -6.26 7.82
C THR A 142 -16.77 -4.97 8.65
N ARG A 143 -15.68 -4.25 8.91
CA ARG A 143 -15.75 -2.94 9.60
C ARG A 143 -16.47 -1.88 8.78
N ARG A 144 -16.30 -1.88 7.46
CA ARG A 144 -16.93 -0.91 6.55
C ARG A 144 -18.42 -1.13 6.41
N THR A 145 -18.87 -2.40 6.31
CA THR A 145 -20.25 -2.76 5.96
C THR A 145 -21.08 -3.30 7.13
N GLY A 146 -20.44 -3.76 8.19
CA GLY A 146 -21.08 -4.53 9.26
C GLY A 146 -21.48 -5.95 8.85
N ILE A 147 -21.07 -6.42 7.66
CA ILE A 147 -21.46 -7.71 7.08
C ILE A 147 -20.20 -8.54 6.79
N TYR A 148 -20.25 -9.83 7.13
CA TYR A 148 -19.23 -10.79 6.73
C TYR A 148 -19.70 -11.57 5.48
N TYR A 149 -18.98 -11.40 4.38
CA TYR A 149 -19.29 -12.00 3.07
C TYR A 149 -18.58 -13.36 2.92
N ALA A 150 -19.10 -14.38 3.60
CA ALA A 150 -18.46 -15.69 3.72
C ALA A 150 -18.27 -16.41 2.36
N THR A 151 -19.20 -16.28 1.43
CA THR A 151 -19.13 -16.93 0.11
C THR A 151 -18.03 -16.31 -0.75
N GLU A 152 -17.99 -15.00 -0.80
CA GLU A 152 -17.00 -14.24 -1.57
C GLU A 152 -15.61 -14.39 -0.95
N HIS A 153 -15.51 -14.35 0.39
CA HIS A 153 -14.27 -14.63 1.11
C HIS A 153 -13.73 -16.04 0.81
N HIS A 154 -14.59 -17.06 0.89
CA HIS A 154 -14.16 -18.43 0.55
C HIS A 154 -13.68 -18.55 -0.90
N ARG A 155 -14.36 -17.88 -1.85
CA ARG A 155 -13.93 -17.84 -3.25
C ARG A 155 -12.56 -17.15 -3.40
N ALA A 156 -12.35 -15.99 -2.77
CA ALA A 156 -11.09 -15.27 -2.81
C ALA A 156 -9.94 -16.07 -2.19
N ARG A 157 -10.20 -16.79 -1.08
CA ARG A 157 -9.20 -17.70 -0.48
C ARG A 157 -8.79 -18.83 -1.43
N LYS A 158 -9.75 -19.44 -2.13
CA LYS A 158 -9.43 -20.47 -3.13
C LYS A 158 -8.52 -19.92 -4.22
N LEU A 159 -8.83 -18.73 -4.76
CA LEU A 159 -7.98 -18.08 -5.76
C LEU A 159 -6.56 -17.80 -5.21
N ALA A 160 -6.43 -17.39 -3.95
CA ALA A 160 -5.14 -17.11 -3.31
C ALA A 160 -4.31 -18.38 -3.02
N GLU A 161 -4.95 -19.56 -2.99
CA GLU A 161 -4.33 -20.86 -2.71
C GLU A 161 -4.15 -21.72 -3.97
N ASP A 162 -4.61 -21.24 -5.14
CA ASP A 162 -4.47 -21.96 -6.40
C ASP A 162 -2.99 -22.09 -6.82
N ASP A 163 -2.68 -23.18 -7.53
CA ASP A 163 -1.35 -23.47 -8.06
C ASP A 163 -1.09 -22.67 -9.36
N VAL A 164 -0.72 -21.41 -9.17
CA VAL A 164 -0.31 -20.48 -10.23
C VAL A 164 1.10 -19.96 -9.99
N ASP A 165 1.76 -19.46 -11.01
CA ASP A 165 3.04 -18.78 -10.85
C ASP A 165 2.89 -17.59 -9.89
N GLN A 166 3.62 -17.63 -8.77
CA GLN A 166 3.52 -16.64 -7.71
C GLN A 166 4.59 -15.57 -7.85
N VAL A 167 4.17 -14.32 -7.68
CA VAL A 167 5.07 -13.15 -7.72
C VAL A 167 5.03 -12.38 -6.40
N LEU A 168 5.97 -11.45 -6.22
CA LEU A 168 5.85 -10.43 -5.18
C LEU A 168 4.82 -9.39 -5.64
N LEU A 169 3.68 -9.36 -4.97
CA LEU A 169 2.59 -8.43 -5.24
C LEU A 169 2.81 -7.11 -4.52
N HIS A 170 2.35 -6.04 -5.13
CA HIS A 170 2.13 -4.76 -4.42
C HIS A 170 1.08 -4.93 -3.31
N GLY A 171 0.02 -5.71 -3.56
CA GLY A 171 -0.99 -6.11 -2.58
C GLY A 171 -2.01 -5.04 -2.19
N ASP A 172 -1.90 -3.83 -2.77
CA ASP A 172 -2.85 -2.71 -2.62
C ASP A 172 -2.81 -1.83 -3.87
N MET A 173 -2.74 -2.48 -5.06
CA MET A 173 -2.55 -1.79 -6.33
C MET A 173 -3.87 -1.20 -6.84
N HIS A 174 -4.02 0.09 -6.67
CA HIS A 174 -5.12 0.87 -7.25
C HIS A 174 -4.57 2.19 -7.82
N PRO A 175 -5.34 2.89 -8.70
CA PRO A 175 -4.82 4.09 -9.38
C PRO A 175 -4.29 5.18 -8.43
N GLY A 176 -4.85 5.30 -7.22
CA GLY A 176 -4.41 6.26 -6.21
C GLY A 176 -3.04 5.95 -5.60
N ASN A 177 -2.53 4.72 -5.76
CA ASN A 177 -1.22 4.30 -5.29
C ASN A 177 -0.16 4.33 -6.41
N VAL A 178 -0.44 5.01 -7.53
CA VAL A 178 0.55 5.22 -8.59
C VAL A 178 0.63 6.70 -8.94
N LEU A 179 1.80 7.29 -8.71
CA LEU A 179 2.06 8.69 -8.95
C LEU A 179 2.96 8.88 -10.18
N GLN A 180 2.72 9.98 -10.91
CA GLN A 180 3.56 10.38 -12.03
C GLN A 180 4.84 11.02 -11.51
N GLY A 181 5.97 10.40 -11.80
CA GLY A 181 7.30 10.98 -11.65
C GLY A 181 7.83 11.56 -12.96
N PRO A 182 9.05 12.13 -12.93
CA PRO A 182 9.67 12.74 -14.12
C PRO A 182 9.99 11.70 -15.20
N ASP A 183 10.38 10.50 -14.81
CA ASP A 183 10.79 9.42 -15.71
C ASP A 183 9.69 8.38 -15.96
N GLY A 184 8.51 8.55 -15.36
CA GLY A 184 7.38 7.63 -15.51
C GLY A 184 6.59 7.41 -14.22
N PRO A 185 5.59 6.51 -14.27
CA PRO A 185 4.79 6.19 -13.09
C PRO A 185 5.59 5.40 -12.05
N LYS A 186 5.38 5.73 -10.77
CA LYS A 186 5.93 5.03 -9.61
C LYS A 186 4.82 4.62 -8.65
N ALA A 187 4.84 3.37 -8.21
CA ALA A 187 3.96 2.87 -7.17
C ALA A 187 4.43 3.32 -5.78
N ILE A 188 3.46 3.50 -4.88
CA ILE A 188 3.66 3.86 -3.48
C ILE A 188 2.80 2.99 -2.57
N ASP A 189 3.08 2.94 -1.28
CA ASP A 189 2.21 2.35 -0.24
C ASP A 189 1.97 0.84 -0.36
N PRO A 190 2.98 0.00 -0.64
CA PRO A 190 2.79 -1.42 -0.84
C PRO A 190 2.29 -2.14 0.42
N ARG A 191 1.50 -3.18 0.20
CA ARG A 191 1.07 -4.20 1.18
C ARG A 191 1.54 -5.56 0.69
N ALA A 192 2.85 -5.72 0.61
CA ALA A 192 3.49 -6.79 -0.12
C ALA A 192 3.13 -8.19 0.38
N HIS A 193 2.70 -9.05 -0.54
CA HIS A 193 2.38 -10.45 -0.32
C HIS A 193 2.86 -11.29 -1.52
N VAL A 194 2.99 -12.58 -1.33
CA VAL A 194 3.32 -13.53 -2.41
C VAL A 194 2.04 -14.17 -2.92
N GLY A 195 1.80 -14.13 -4.21
CA GLY A 195 0.61 -14.76 -4.78
C GLY A 195 0.40 -14.52 -6.26
N ASP A 196 -0.84 -14.74 -6.67
CA ASP A 196 -1.34 -14.64 -8.04
C ASP A 196 -1.21 -13.21 -8.59
N PRO A 197 -0.45 -12.97 -9.67
CA PRO A 197 -0.26 -11.65 -10.27
C PRO A 197 -1.58 -10.98 -10.68
N ALA A 198 -2.62 -11.74 -11.01
CA ALA A 198 -3.93 -11.21 -11.39
C ALA A 198 -4.60 -10.37 -10.28
N PHE A 199 -4.22 -10.60 -9.01
CA PHE A 199 -4.72 -9.83 -7.89
C PHE A 199 -4.36 -8.34 -7.99
N ASP A 200 -3.13 -8.00 -8.35
CA ASP A 200 -2.70 -6.60 -8.48
C ASP A 200 -3.31 -5.90 -9.71
N TRP A 201 -3.76 -6.65 -10.73
CA TRP A 201 -4.43 -6.08 -11.88
C TRP A 201 -5.91 -5.73 -11.65
N MET A 202 -6.52 -6.32 -10.62
CA MET A 202 -7.95 -6.28 -10.38
C MET A 202 -8.52 -4.86 -10.33
N ASP A 203 -7.97 -3.98 -9.49
CA ASP A 203 -8.49 -2.62 -9.31
C ASP A 203 -8.24 -1.73 -10.53
N LEU A 204 -7.13 -1.96 -11.25
CA LEU A 204 -6.81 -1.23 -12.48
C LEU A 204 -7.77 -1.59 -13.61
N VAL A 205 -8.09 -2.89 -13.77
CA VAL A 205 -9.08 -3.37 -14.74
C VAL A 205 -10.48 -2.86 -14.37
N HIS A 206 -10.85 -2.92 -13.09
CA HIS A 206 -12.13 -2.38 -12.62
C HIS A 206 -12.27 -0.87 -12.91
N ALA A 207 -11.21 -0.11 -12.75
CA ALA A 207 -11.17 1.31 -13.06
C ALA A 207 -11.11 1.63 -14.56
N GLY A 208 -11.01 0.62 -15.43
CA GLY A 208 -10.99 0.78 -16.89
C GLY A 208 -9.68 1.29 -17.46
N HIS A 209 -8.56 1.07 -16.77
CA HIS A 209 -7.24 1.46 -17.29
C HIS A 209 -6.79 0.54 -18.43
N ASP A 210 -6.07 1.13 -19.41
CA ASP A 210 -5.42 0.39 -20.48
C ASP A 210 -4.27 -0.46 -19.90
N LEU A 211 -4.21 -1.72 -20.30
CA LEU A 211 -3.17 -2.67 -19.86
C LEU A 211 -1.91 -2.60 -20.72
N HIS A 212 -1.86 -1.74 -21.74
CA HIS A 212 -0.72 -1.48 -22.63
C HIS A 212 -0.10 -2.73 -23.25
N GLY A 213 -0.93 -3.75 -23.54
CA GLY A 213 -0.47 -5.01 -24.12
C GLY A 213 0.33 -5.91 -23.16
N ALA A 214 0.21 -5.67 -21.85
CA ALA A 214 0.76 -6.58 -20.84
C ALA A 214 0.16 -7.98 -21.00
N ASP A 215 0.98 -9.00 -20.78
CA ASP A 215 0.53 -10.40 -20.76
C ASP A 215 -0.22 -10.64 -19.43
N VAL A 216 -1.55 -10.45 -19.48
CA VAL A 216 -2.44 -10.55 -18.33
C VAL A 216 -3.54 -11.55 -18.64
N ASP A 217 -3.70 -12.54 -17.77
CA ASP A 217 -4.87 -13.42 -17.79
C ASP A 217 -6.12 -12.67 -17.32
N LEU A 218 -6.87 -12.12 -18.28
CA LEU A 218 -8.08 -11.36 -18.00
C LEU A 218 -9.20 -12.22 -17.41
N ASP A 219 -9.29 -13.50 -17.76
CA ASP A 219 -10.28 -14.40 -17.18
C ASP A 219 -9.98 -14.57 -15.69
N ARG A 220 -8.71 -14.73 -15.34
CA ARG A 220 -8.25 -14.81 -13.95
C ARG A 220 -8.51 -13.51 -13.18
N VAL A 221 -8.27 -12.35 -13.78
CA VAL A 221 -8.62 -11.05 -13.19
C VAL A 221 -10.12 -10.92 -12.92
N HIS A 222 -10.97 -11.39 -13.84
CA HIS A 222 -12.42 -11.37 -13.67
C HIS A 222 -12.91 -12.35 -12.57
N GLU A 223 -12.21 -13.46 -12.34
CA GLU A 223 -12.49 -14.32 -11.19
C GLU A 223 -12.23 -13.58 -9.87
N TRP A 224 -11.11 -12.84 -9.77
CA TRP A 224 -10.79 -11.98 -8.62
C TRP A 224 -11.82 -10.87 -8.45
N LEU A 225 -12.20 -10.15 -9.51
CA LEU A 225 -13.25 -9.12 -9.47
C LEU A 225 -14.58 -9.67 -8.98
N THR A 226 -14.93 -10.90 -9.38
CA THR A 226 -16.14 -11.56 -8.92
C THR A 226 -16.08 -11.87 -7.43
N ALA A 227 -14.96 -12.35 -6.93
CA ALA A 227 -14.75 -12.61 -5.51
C ALA A 227 -14.74 -11.31 -4.68
N PHE A 228 -14.20 -10.22 -5.24
CA PHE A 228 -14.09 -8.92 -4.57
C PHE A 228 -15.27 -7.98 -4.82
N LYS A 229 -16.33 -8.44 -5.50
CA LYS A 229 -17.52 -7.63 -5.79
C LYS A 229 -18.04 -6.80 -4.60
N PRO A 230 -18.06 -7.30 -3.33
CA PRO A 230 -18.54 -6.52 -2.19
C PRO A 230 -17.67 -5.28 -1.87
N PHE A 231 -16.46 -5.18 -2.39
CA PHE A 231 -15.60 -4.02 -2.19
C PHE A 231 -15.97 -2.85 -3.10
N TYR A 232 -16.67 -3.11 -4.22
CA TYR A 232 -17.03 -2.13 -5.26
C TYR A 232 -18.50 -1.66 -5.19
N GLY A 233 -19.28 -2.22 -4.26
CA GLY A 233 -20.73 -1.94 -4.09
C GLY A 233 -21.06 -0.95 -2.99
#